data_33f7c6fbde70beec0e6f31cd98ebcb2d
#
_entry.id   33f7c6fbde70beec0e6f31cd98ebcb2d
#
_cell.length_a   1.000
_cell.length_b   1.000
_cell.length_c   1.000
_cell.angle_alpha   90.00
_cell.angle_beta   90.00
_cell.angle_gamma   90.00
#
_symmetry.space_group_name_H-M   'P 1'
#
loop_
_entity.id
_entity.type
_entity.pdbx_description
1 polymer ?
#
loop_
_entity_poly.entity_id
_entity_poly.type
_entity_poly.pdbx_seq_one_letter_code
_entity_poly.pdbx_strand_id
1 'polypeptide(L)'
;MKGVTPILSALPPVQSLTDRSEDSNRGSNPTVLAAVEAGEQQHVAWAYERPDGGRGFGFTGGHFHKNWQQDDFRKIVLNALVWTAKCEVPEGGVFSRTPTDIEMEANQDYPKPQSKK
;
A
#
# COMPACT_ATOMS: atom_id res chain seq x y z
N MET A 1 -10.37 -12.61 -5.60
CA MET A 1 -10.86 -11.60 -6.59
C MET A 1 -10.72 -12.19 -7.98
N LYS A 2 -11.81 -12.24 -8.78
CA LYS A 2 -11.72 -12.76 -10.16
C LYS A 2 -11.16 -11.69 -11.09
N GLY A 3 -10.23 -12.07 -11.95
CA GLY A 3 -9.71 -11.22 -13.03
C GLY A 3 -8.59 -10.24 -12.66
N VAL A 4 -8.10 -10.26 -11.42
CA VAL A 4 -6.94 -9.46 -11.03
C VAL A 4 -5.65 -10.28 -11.10
N THR A 5 -4.56 -9.63 -11.44
CA THR A 5 -3.21 -10.18 -11.38
C THR A 5 -2.56 -9.72 -10.07
N PRO A 6 -2.21 -10.63 -9.15
CA PRO A 6 -1.47 -10.28 -7.95
C PRO A 6 -0.08 -9.74 -8.31
N ILE A 7 0.31 -8.62 -7.71
CA ILE A 7 1.65 -8.02 -7.88
C ILE A 7 2.48 -8.21 -6.62
N LEU A 8 1.88 -7.97 -5.45
CA LEU A 8 2.48 -8.27 -4.16
C LEU A 8 1.51 -9.06 -3.31
N SER A 9 2.04 -10.06 -2.62
CA SER A 9 1.28 -10.86 -1.67
C SER A 9 2.10 -11.05 -0.39
N ALA A 10 1.42 -11.12 0.74
CA ALA A 10 2.03 -11.35 2.03
C ALA A 10 1.11 -12.23 2.89
N LEU A 11 1.71 -12.98 3.81
CA LEU A 11 1.00 -13.62 4.91
C LEU A 11 1.24 -12.77 6.17
N PRO A 12 0.30 -11.90 6.57
CA PRO A 12 0.47 -11.10 7.77
C PRO A 12 0.42 -12.00 9.02
N PRO A 13 1.11 -11.62 10.11
CA PRO A 13 0.93 -12.30 11.39
C PRO A 13 -0.53 -12.18 11.86
N VAL A 14 -1.11 -13.26 12.40
CA VAL A 14 -2.49 -13.27 12.91
C VAL A 14 -2.70 -12.14 13.93
N GLN A 15 -1.70 -11.88 14.78
CA GLN A 15 -1.74 -10.81 15.78
C GLN A 15 -2.01 -9.44 15.17
N SER A 16 -1.53 -9.16 13.96
CA SER A 16 -1.80 -7.88 13.28
C SER A 16 -3.27 -7.65 12.94
N LEU A 17 -4.07 -8.71 12.97
CA LEU A 17 -5.51 -8.69 12.72
C LEU A 17 -6.35 -8.78 14.00
N THR A 18 -5.77 -9.24 15.10
CA THR A 18 -6.45 -9.47 16.39
C THR A 18 -6.04 -8.50 17.48
N ASP A 19 -4.76 -8.07 17.53
CA ASP A 19 -4.24 -7.08 18.47
C ASP A 19 -4.72 -5.67 18.08
N ARG A 20 -5.89 -5.32 18.59
CA ARG A 20 -6.47 -3.99 18.35
C ARG A 20 -6.62 -3.27 19.67
N SER A 21 -6.04 -2.06 19.74
CA SER A 21 -6.35 -1.13 20.83
C SER A 21 -7.87 -0.84 20.85
N GLU A 22 -8.41 -0.62 22.03
CA GLU A 22 -9.84 -0.37 22.29
C GLU A 22 -10.43 0.77 21.41
N ASP A 23 -9.58 1.68 20.92
CA ASP A 23 -9.96 2.78 20.02
C ASP A 23 -10.19 2.40 18.56
N SER A 24 -9.92 1.17 18.16
CA SER A 24 -10.13 0.78 16.77
C SER A 24 -11.53 0.18 16.58
N ASN A 25 -12.47 0.99 16.14
CA ASN A 25 -13.76 0.57 15.56
C ASN A 25 -13.62 -0.32 14.30
N ARG A 26 -12.43 -0.83 14.04
CA ARG A 26 -12.10 -1.62 12.88
C ARG A 26 -12.03 -3.07 13.28
N GLY A 27 -13.18 -3.72 13.35
CA GLY A 27 -13.23 -5.18 13.42
C GLY A 27 -12.36 -5.78 12.31
N SER A 28 -11.57 -6.81 12.58
CA SER A 28 -10.96 -7.60 11.51
C SER A 28 -12.07 -8.15 10.63
N ASN A 29 -11.85 -8.10 9.31
CA ASN A 29 -12.75 -8.82 8.40
C ASN A 29 -12.62 -10.32 8.71
N PRO A 30 -13.68 -11.00 9.19
CA PRO A 30 -13.59 -12.39 9.62
C PRO A 30 -13.16 -13.34 8.48
N THR A 31 -13.50 -13.00 7.23
CA THR A 31 -13.06 -13.78 6.06
C THR A 31 -11.53 -13.67 5.87
N VAL A 32 -10.96 -12.49 6.06
CA VAL A 32 -9.50 -12.28 5.96
C VAL A 32 -8.80 -12.97 7.12
N LEU A 33 -9.34 -12.87 8.33
CA LEU A 33 -8.77 -13.54 9.50
C LEU A 33 -8.72 -15.06 9.30
N ALA A 34 -9.85 -15.68 8.89
CA ALA A 34 -9.91 -17.11 8.64
C ALA A 34 -8.93 -17.56 7.53
N ALA A 35 -8.79 -16.78 6.46
CA ALA A 35 -7.82 -17.06 5.39
C ALA A 35 -6.36 -16.99 5.89
N VAL A 36 -6.04 -15.99 6.70
CA VAL A 36 -4.70 -15.84 7.29
C VAL A 36 -4.39 -16.96 8.29
N GLU A 37 -5.35 -17.34 9.13
CA GLU A 37 -5.23 -18.49 10.05
C GLU A 37 -5.03 -19.81 9.29
N ALA A 38 -5.62 -19.94 8.09
CA ALA A 38 -5.40 -21.07 7.19
C ALA A 38 -4.06 -21.00 6.41
N GLY A 39 -3.24 -19.96 6.62
CA GLY A 39 -1.97 -19.76 5.92
C GLY A 39 -2.11 -19.22 4.49
N GLU A 40 -3.25 -18.68 4.13
CA GLU A 40 -3.49 -18.11 2.80
C GLU A 40 -2.88 -16.71 2.67
N GLN A 41 -2.04 -16.53 1.65
CA GLN A 41 -1.45 -15.22 1.33
C GLN A 41 -2.54 -14.22 0.94
N GLN A 42 -2.39 -13.00 1.43
CA GLN A 42 -3.26 -11.87 1.11
C GLN A 42 -2.59 -10.99 0.05
N HIS A 43 -3.34 -10.63 -0.99
CA HIS A 43 -2.85 -9.73 -2.03
C HIS A 43 -2.89 -8.29 -1.51
N VAL A 44 -1.72 -7.66 -1.42
CA VAL A 44 -1.56 -6.27 -0.96
C VAL A 44 -1.34 -5.28 -2.10
N ALA A 45 -0.98 -5.77 -3.28
CA ALA A 45 -1.02 -5.01 -4.53
C ALA A 45 -1.49 -5.91 -5.67
N TRP A 46 -2.29 -5.35 -6.58
CA TRP A 46 -2.84 -6.08 -7.73
C TRP A 46 -3.06 -5.16 -8.92
N ALA A 47 -3.00 -5.75 -10.11
CA ALA A 47 -3.33 -5.10 -11.37
C ALA A 47 -4.58 -5.72 -11.98
N TYR A 48 -5.29 -4.93 -12.77
CA TYR A 48 -6.46 -5.38 -13.53
C TYR A 48 -6.47 -4.72 -14.91
N GLU A 49 -6.56 -5.54 -15.94
CA GLU A 49 -6.79 -5.08 -17.31
C GLU A 49 -8.25 -5.36 -17.68
N ARG A 50 -8.98 -4.30 -18.01
CA ARG A 50 -10.37 -4.40 -18.40
C ARG A 50 -10.50 -4.85 -19.86
N PRO A 51 -11.62 -5.51 -20.24
CA PRO A 51 -11.86 -5.92 -21.63
C PRO A 51 -11.84 -4.75 -22.64
N ASP A 52 -12.17 -3.54 -22.20
CA ASP A 52 -12.10 -2.31 -23.01
C ASP A 52 -10.66 -1.75 -23.13
N GLY A 53 -9.68 -2.46 -22.61
CA GLY A 53 -8.28 -2.06 -22.57
C GLY A 53 -7.93 -1.04 -21.49
N GLY A 54 -8.87 -0.66 -20.61
CA GLY A 54 -8.57 0.15 -19.44
C GLY A 54 -7.73 -0.63 -18.43
N ARG A 55 -6.90 0.07 -17.64
CA ARG A 55 -6.04 -0.52 -16.61
C ARG A 55 -6.38 0.05 -15.24
N GLY A 56 -6.29 -0.78 -14.22
CA GLY A 56 -6.47 -0.42 -12.83
C GLY A 56 -5.39 -1.03 -11.96
N PHE A 57 -5.02 -0.35 -10.91
CA PHE A 57 -4.07 -0.84 -9.92
C PHE A 57 -4.61 -0.57 -8.51
N GLY A 58 -4.50 -1.55 -7.62
CA GLY A 58 -4.85 -1.43 -6.22
C GLY A 58 -3.64 -1.72 -5.35
N PHE A 59 -3.50 -0.94 -4.27
CA PHE A 59 -2.40 -1.07 -3.31
C PHE A 59 -2.85 -0.67 -1.91
N THR A 60 -2.57 -1.53 -0.93
CA THR A 60 -3.00 -1.32 0.47
C THR A 60 -1.95 -0.61 1.33
N GLY A 61 -0.75 -0.36 0.79
CA GLY A 61 0.40 0.14 1.55
C GLY A 61 0.36 1.61 1.96
N GLY A 62 -0.67 2.38 1.57
CA GLY A 62 -0.72 3.84 1.72
C GLY A 62 -1.03 4.38 3.11
N HIS A 63 -1.25 3.52 4.12
CA HIS A 63 -1.72 3.95 5.44
C HIS A 63 -0.71 4.83 6.19
N PHE A 64 0.57 4.48 6.17
CA PHE A 64 1.60 5.23 6.88
C PHE A 64 2.33 6.18 5.95
N HIS A 65 2.28 7.47 6.24
CA HIS A 65 2.93 8.52 5.45
C HIS A 65 4.45 8.28 5.28
N LYS A 66 5.14 7.85 6.32
CA LYS A 66 6.58 7.53 6.28
C LYS A 66 6.97 6.45 5.26
N ASN A 67 6.02 5.66 4.76
CA ASN A 67 6.30 4.67 3.72
C ASN A 67 6.80 5.33 2.43
N TRP A 68 6.50 6.62 2.19
CA TRP A 68 7.03 7.36 1.06
C TRP A 68 8.55 7.54 1.07
N GLN A 69 9.22 7.31 2.21
CA GLN A 69 10.69 7.27 2.28
C GLN A 69 11.28 5.94 1.78
N GLN A 70 10.47 4.90 1.61
CA GLN A 70 10.93 3.62 1.09
C GLN A 70 10.96 3.68 -0.44
N ASP A 71 12.12 3.40 -1.03
CA ASP A 71 12.34 3.49 -2.48
C ASP A 71 11.44 2.52 -3.25
N ASP A 72 11.31 1.29 -2.79
CA ASP A 72 10.47 0.27 -3.43
C ASP A 72 8.99 0.61 -3.32
N PHE A 73 8.56 1.24 -2.22
CA PHE A 73 7.20 1.73 -2.07
C PHE A 73 6.88 2.81 -3.11
N ARG A 74 7.76 3.80 -3.29
CA ARG A 74 7.58 4.84 -4.32
C ARG A 74 7.62 4.23 -5.71
N LYS A 75 8.55 3.31 -5.96
CA LYS A 75 8.72 2.65 -7.25
C LYS A 75 7.46 1.91 -7.69
N ILE A 76 6.84 1.11 -6.82
CA ILE A 76 5.61 0.39 -7.19
C ILE A 76 4.47 1.35 -7.52
N VAL A 77 4.31 2.44 -6.76
CA VAL A 77 3.27 3.44 -7.01
C VAL A 77 3.51 4.18 -8.33
N LEU A 78 4.74 4.63 -8.58
CA LEU A 78 5.10 5.36 -9.80
C LEU A 78 5.00 4.47 -11.03
N ASN A 79 5.46 3.22 -10.95
CA ASN A 79 5.30 2.24 -12.03
C ASN A 79 3.81 1.99 -12.34
N ALA A 80 2.98 1.88 -11.31
CA ALA A 80 1.55 1.69 -11.48
C ALA A 80 0.88 2.89 -12.16
N LEU A 81 1.28 4.13 -11.84
CA LEU A 81 0.79 5.34 -12.50
C LEU A 81 1.14 5.33 -13.99
N VAL A 82 2.40 5.06 -14.33
CA VAL A 82 2.87 4.98 -15.73
C VAL A 82 2.13 3.87 -16.49
N TRP A 83 2.02 2.69 -15.88
CA TRP A 83 1.34 1.56 -16.48
C TRP A 83 -0.17 1.80 -16.68
N THR A 84 -0.86 2.40 -15.71
CA THR A 84 -2.29 2.72 -15.83
C THR A 84 -2.55 3.79 -16.89
N ALA A 85 -1.59 4.70 -17.11
CA ALA A 85 -1.61 5.66 -18.20
C ALA A 85 -1.32 5.05 -19.59
N LYS A 86 -1.10 3.73 -19.66
CA LYS A 86 -0.72 2.99 -20.87
C LYS A 86 0.64 3.39 -21.46
N CYS A 87 1.50 3.99 -20.64
CA CYS A 87 2.88 4.25 -21.00
C CYS A 87 3.75 3.03 -20.66
N GLU A 88 4.90 2.96 -21.30
CA GLU A 88 5.90 1.93 -20.99
C GLU A 88 6.59 2.26 -19.67
N VAL A 89 6.63 1.28 -18.77
CA VAL A 89 7.38 1.39 -17.53
C VAL A 89 8.87 1.19 -17.85
N PRO A 90 9.76 2.11 -17.45
CA PRO A 90 11.20 1.99 -17.72
C PRO A 90 11.77 0.68 -17.16
N GLU A 91 12.79 0.12 -17.83
CA GLU A 91 13.59 -0.96 -17.29
C GLU A 91 14.19 -0.54 -15.92
N GLY A 92 14.02 -1.39 -14.91
CA GLY A 92 14.41 -1.04 -13.52
C GLY A 92 13.40 -0.17 -12.76
N GLY A 93 12.31 0.25 -13.43
CA GLY A 93 11.22 1.05 -12.86
C GLY A 93 11.47 2.54 -12.88
N VAL A 94 10.45 3.31 -12.49
CA VAL A 94 10.51 4.77 -12.43
C VAL A 94 11.42 5.20 -11.28
N PHE A 95 12.44 5.99 -11.59
CA PHE A 95 13.33 6.56 -10.60
C PHE A 95 12.65 7.69 -9.81
N SER A 96 12.92 7.74 -8.52
CA SER A 96 12.56 8.86 -7.66
C SER A 96 13.59 9.04 -6.56
N ARG A 97 13.90 10.28 -6.22
CA ARG A 97 14.75 10.59 -5.07
C ARG A 97 14.03 10.27 -3.75
N THR A 98 14.74 9.75 -2.79
CA THR A 98 14.22 9.58 -1.43
C THR A 98 13.98 10.94 -0.79
N PRO A 99 12.76 11.24 -0.32
CA PRO A 99 12.48 12.50 0.37
C PRO A 99 13.19 12.53 1.72
N THR A 100 13.66 13.72 2.10
CA THR A 100 14.20 13.97 3.43
C THR A 100 13.11 14.03 4.50
N ASP A 101 13.48 13.92 5.78
CA ASP A 101 12.52 14.06 6.88
C ASP A 101 11.83 15.44 6.87
N ILE A 102 12.56 16.50 6.50
CA ILE A 102 12.00 17.85 6.39
C ILE A 102 10.92 17.91 5.30
N GLU A 103 11.17 17.28 4.14
CA GLU A 103 10.20 17.22 3.05
C GLU A 103 8.97 16.39 3.43
N MET A 104 9.18 15.31 4.17
CA MET A 104 8.09 14.48 4.69
C MET A 104 7.22 15.26 5.67
N GLU A 105 7.83 16.01 6.59
CA GLU A 105 7.11 16.87 7.54
C GLU A 105 6.36 18.02 6.84
N ALA A 106 6.94 18.62 5.80
CA ALA A 106 6.32 19.71 5.05
C ALA A 106 5.02 19.29 4.33
N ASN A 107 4.86 17.99 4.05
CA ASN A 107 3.66 17.42 3.44
C ASN A 107 2.58 17.02 4.45
N GLN A 108 2.79 17.28 5.75
CA GLN A 108 1.82 16.98 6.80
C GLN A 108 1.10 18.25 7.23
N ASP A 109 -0.21 18.24 7.13
CA ASP A 109 -1.08 19.34 7.59
C ASP A 109 -1.89 18.88 8.82
N TYR A 110 -1.18 18.57 9.90
CA TYR A 110 -1.80 18.27 11.19
C TYR A 110 -1.18 19.10 12.32
N PRO A 111 -1.93 19.40 13.38
CA PRO A 111 -1.39 20.14 14.51
C PRO A 111 -0.21 19.40 15.14
N LYS A 112 0.95 20.04 15.19
CA LYS A 112 2.11 19.47 15.88
C LYS A 112 1.82 19.38 17.38
N PRO A 113 2.19 18.27 18.06
CA PRO A 113 2.06 18.20 19.52
C PRO A 113 2.76 19.40 20.14
N GLN A 114 2.05 20.17 20.98
CA GLN A 114 2.69 21.25 21.73
C GLN A 114 3.72 20.60 22.66
N SER A 115 4.98 21.02 22.56
CA SER A 115 6.01 20.61 23.50
C SER A 115 5.55 21.02 24.90
N LYS A 116 5.28 20.06 25.76
CA LYS A 116 5.07 20.33 27.19
C LYS A 116 6.35 20.99 27.69
N LYS A 117 6.25 22.29 28.06
CA LYS A 117 7.30 23.00 28.78
C LYS A 117 7.42 22.46 30.19
#